data_fd6cd80317eeee11c4cadd13c04937ef
#
_entry.id   fd6cd80317eeee11c4cadd13c04937ef
#
_cell.length_a   1.000
_cell.length_b   1.000
_cell.length_c   1.000
_cell.angle_alpha   90.00
_cell.angle_beta   90.00
_cell.angle_gamma   90.00
#
_symmetry.space_group_name_H-M   'P 1'
#
loop_
_entity.id
_entity.type
_entity.pdbx_description
1 polymer ?
#
loop_
_entity_poly.entity_id
_entity_poly.type
_entity_poly.pdbx_seq_one_letter_code
_entity_poly.pdbx_strand_id
1 'polypeptide(L)'
;MSKITKYALSDLYEMSSGISSTKEQAGHGAPFVSFGTVFNNYFLPDELPDLMDTNEKEQEIYSIKAGDVLITRTSETIDELAMSCVATKDYPRATFSGFTKRLRPKKEGIAYPKYMAFYFRSDLFRKAVTNNAFMTLRASFNDDIFTFLDVFLPDYDEQVRIGDMLYAVECKIQKNKEINDYLAYQSPMVT
;
A
#
# COMPACT_ATOMS: atom_id res chain seq x y z
N MET A 1 -20.42 17.31 -13.51
CA MET A 1 -19.02 16.88 -13.29
C MET A 1 -18.72 17.08 -11.82
N SER A 2 -18.18 16.06 -11.14
CA SER A 2 -17.75 16.17 -9.75
C SER A 2 -16.66 17.23 -9.63
N LYS A 3 -16.68 18.02 -8.56
CA LYS A 3 -15.68 19.05 -8.28
C LYS A 3 -14.39 18.34 -7.84
N ILE A 4 -13.28 18.68 -8.51
CA ILE A 4 -11.95 18.20 -8.11
C ILE A 4 -11.34 19.19 -7.12
N THR A 5 -10.93 18.69 -5.97
CA THR A 5 -10.27 19.48 -4.92
C THR A 5 -8.83 19.04 -4.75
N LYS A 6 -7.93 20.01 -4.68
CA LYS A 6 -6.50 19.80 -4.44
C LYS A 6 -6.22 19.73 -2.93
N TYR A 7 -5.43 18.77 -2.51
CA TYR A 7 -4.93 18.62 -1.15
C TYR A 7 -3.42 18.38 -1.16
N ALA A 8 -2.68 18.90 -0.20
CA ALA A 8 -1.34 18.39 0.06
C ALA A 8 -1.43 16.96 0.64
N LEU A 9 -0.58 16.05 0.19
CA LEU A 9 -0.58 14.68 0.69
C LEU A 9 -0.35 14.65 2.22
N SER A 10 0.52 15.53 2.71
CA SER A 10 0.81 15.72 4.13
C SER A 10 -0.35 16.26 4.95
N ASP A 11 -1.35 16.89 4.33
CA ASP A 11 -2.58 17.32 5.02
C ASP A 11 -3.56 16.16 5.25
N LEU A 12 -3.54 15.18 4.35
CA LEU A 12 -4.42 14.02 4.39
C LEU A 12 -3.87 12.88 5.26
N TYR A 13 -2.55 12.71 5.27
CA TYR A 13 -1.91 11.55 5.88
C TYR A 13 -0.78 11.94 6.84
N GLU A 14 -0.56 11.08 7.83
CA GLU A 14 0.65 11.03 8.63
C GLU A 14 1.53 9.91 8.10
N MET A 15 2.82 10.21 7.84
CA MET A 15 3.77 9.22 7.33
C MET A 15 4.65 8.68 8.45
N SER A 16 4.87 7.36 8.46
CA SER A 16 5.80 6.69 9.37
C SER A 16 6.61 5.61 8.66
N SER A 17 7.81 5.34 9.17
CA SER A 17 8.66 4.25 8.68
C SER A 17 8.27 2.92 9.33
N GLY A 18 8.50 1.81 8.61
CA GLY A 18 8.37 0.47 9.16
C GLY A 18 9.57 0.04 9.99
N ILE A 19 9.51 -1.19 10.50
CA ILE A 19 10.54 -1.77 11.36
C ILE A 19 11.76 -2.19 10.54
N SER A 20 12.96 -1.88 11.06
CA SER A 20 14.22 -2.46 10.58
C SER A 20 14.41 -3.81 11.26
N SER A 21 14.45 -4.88 10.46
CA SER A 21 14.57 -6.26 10.94
C SER A 21 15.80 -6.94 10.37
N THR A 22 16.27 -7.98 11.06
CA THR A 22 17.34 -8.86 10.59
C THR A 22 16.78 -10.13 9.95
N LYS A 23 17.65 -10.90 9.28
CA LYS A 23 17.23 -12.17 8.65
C LYS A 23 16.77 -13.20 9.68
N GLU A 24 17.36 -13.18 10.87
CA GLU A 24 17.07 -14.10 11.96
C GLU A 24 15.66 -13.91 12.53
N GLN A 25 15.11 -12.71 12.44
CA GLN A 25 13.77 -12.38 12.90
C GLN A 25 12.67 -12.79 11.91
N ALA A 26 13.02 -13.10 10.66
CA ALA A 26 12.07 -13.42 9.62
C ALA A 26 11.58 -14.87 9.70
N GLY A 27 10.33 -15.10 9.27
CA GLY A 27 9.72 -16.43 9.10
C GLY A 27 9.02 -17.00 10.33
N HIS A 28 8.98 -16.28 11.45
CA HIS A 28 8.27 -16.68 12.67
C HIS A 28 7.77 -15.46 13.45
N GLY A 29 6.91 -15.67 14.44
CA GLY A 29 6.36 -14.63 15.31
C GLY A 29 5.02 -14.06 14.86
N ALA A 30 4.91 -12.75 14.72
CA ALA A 30 3.68 -12.04 14.37
C ALA A 30 3.53 -11.80 12.85
N PRO A 31 2.30 -11.57 12.34
CA PRO A 31 2.08 -11.24 10.95
C PRO A 31 2.91 -10.02 10.50
N PHE A 32 3.43 -10.08 9.28
CA PHE A 32 4.32 -9.06 8.74
C PHE A 32 3.98 -8.70 7.30
N VAL A 33 4.00 -7.40 7.01
CA VAL A 33 3.83 -6.90 5.64
C VAL A 33 5.21 -6.60 5.04
N SER A 34 5.64 -7.49 4.14
CA SER A 34 6.90 -7.34 3.42
C SER A 34 6.82 -6.31 2.30
N PHE A 35 7.97 -5.94 1.74
CA PHE A 35 8.04 -5.13 0.52
C PHE A 35 7.27 -5.79 -0.63
N GLY A 36 7.45 -7.10 -0.82
CA GLY A 36 6.79 -7.86 -1.88
C GLY A 36 5.26 -7.84 -1.76
N THR A 37 4.74 -7.95 -0.53
CA THR A 37 3.30 -7.84 -0.27
C THR A 37 2.75 -6.48 -0.69
N VAL A 38 3.45 -5.39 -0.37
CA VAL A 38 3.05 -4.02 -0.77
C VAL A 38 3.16 -3.84 -2.29
N PHE A 39 4.22 -4.33 -2.88
CA PHE A 39 4.50 -4.14 -4.30
C PHE A 39 3.47 -4.83 -5.20
N ASN A 40 3.08 -6.06 -4.86
CA ASN A 40 2.29 -6.93 -5.73
C ASN A 40 0.76 -6.78 -5.57
N ASN A 41 0.27 -6.07 -4.52
CA ASN A 41 -1.14 -6.03 -4.20
C ASN A 41 -1.68 -4.60 -4.12
N TYR A 42 -2.90 -4.36 -4.63
CA TYR A 42 -3.65 -3.12 -4.40
C TYR A 42 -4.18 -3.04 -2.97
N PHE A 43 -4.57 -4.18 -2.41
CA PHE A 43 -5.08 -4.33 -1.06
C PHE A 43 -4.29 -5.40 -0.33
N LEU A 44 -4.09 -5.21 0.98
CA LEU A 44 -3.47 -6.24 1.80
C LEU A 44 -4.32 -7.53 1.77
N PRO A 45 -3.70 -8.70 1.56
CA PRO A 45 -4.42 -9.96 1.61
C PRO A 45 -5.01 -10.19 3.01
N ASP A 46 -6.09 -10.97 3.07
CA ASP A 46 -6.78 -11.26 4.33
C ASP A 46 -5.88 -11.94 5.35
N GLU A 47 -5.02 -12.83 4.90
CA GLU A 47 -3.96 -13.46 5.66
C GLU A 47 -2.60 -12.99 5.11
N LEU A 48 -1.75 -12.49 6.00
CA LEU A 48 -0.42 -12.04 5.62
C LEU A 48 0.52 -13.24 5.52
N PRO A 49 1.22 -13.42 4.37
CA PRO A 49 2.02 -14.62 4.12
C PRO A 49 3.32 -14.63 4.93
N ASP A 50 3.78 -13.48 5.36
CA ASP A 50 5.07 -13.32 6.04
C ASP A 50 4.90 -13.16 7.55
N LEU A 51 5.91 -13.63 8.30
CA LEU A 51 5.99 -13.51 9.75
C LEU A 51 7.29 -12.80 10.15
N MET A 52 7.26 -12.09 11.28
CA MET A 52 8.41 -11.40 11.85
C MET A 52 8.39 -11.51 13.37
N ASP A 53 9.53 -11.82 13.95
CA ASP A 53 9.72 -11.79 15.40
C ASP A 53 9.72 -10.34 15.88
N THR A 54 8.61 -9.94 16.51
CA THR A 54 8.37 -8.59 17.00
C THR A 54 7.74 -8.63 18.39
N ASN A 55 8.18 -7.74 19.26
CA ASN A 55 7.61 -7.58 20.60
C ASN A 55 6.34 -6.72 20.59
N GLU A 56 5.59 -6.70 21.71
CA GLU A 56 4.32 -5.98 21.84
C GLU A 56 4.46 -4.48 21.57
N LYS A 57 5.55 -3.85 22.00
CA LYS A 57 5.81 -2.43 21.75
C LYS A 57 6.01 -2.13 20.27
N GLU A 58 6.72 -2.99 19.56
CA GLU A 58 6.89 -2.88 18.12
C GLU A 58 5.56 -3.09 17.39
N GLN A 59 4.75 -4.06 17.80
CA GLN A 59 3.41 -4.32 17.25
C GLN A 59 2.46 -3.14 17.45
N GLU A 60 2.60 -2.38 18.54
CA GLU A 60 1.83 -1.17 18.79
C GLU A 60 2.29 -0.01 17.89
N ILE A 61 3.61 0.28 17.86
CA ILE A 61 4.21 1.39 17.09
C ILE A 61 3.99 1.19 15.59
N TYR A 62 4.27 -0.01 15.09
CA TYR A 62 4.17 -0.36 13.67
C TYR A 62 2.82 -0.98 13.29
N SER A 63 1.78 -0.78 14.10
CA SER A 63 0.44 -1.31 13.87
C SER A 63 -0.13 -0.92 12.50
N ILE A 64 -0.96 -1.80 11.93
CA ILE A 64 -1.65 -1.58 10.67
C ILE A 64 -3.16 -1.53 10.93
N LYS A 65 -3.80 -0.43 10.55
CA LYS A 65 -5.23 -0.18 10.75
C LYS A 65 -5.95 -0.02 9.41
N ALA A 66 -7.26 -0.22 9.44
CA ALA A 66 -8.12 0.05 8.29
C ALA A 66 -7.88 1.48 7.75
N GLY A 67 -7.74 1.61 6.44
CA GLY A 67 -7.44 2.88 5.78
C GLY A 67 -5.96 3.24 5.67
N ASP A 68 -5.05 2.54 6.36
CA ASP A 68 -3.61 2.75 6.18
C ASP A 68 -3.20 2.40 4.74
N VAL A 69 -2.36 3.23 4.17
CA VAL A 69 -1.71 2.98 2.87
C VAL A 69 -0.24 2.68 3.12
N LEU A 70 0.20 1.51 2.75
CA LEU A 70 1.61 1.14 2.73
C LEU A 70 2.19 1.45 1.36
N ILE A 71 3.38 2.06 1.31
CA ILE A 71 4.01 2.51 0.07
C ILE A 71 5.49 2.12 0.07
N THR A 72 6.00 1.63 -1.07
CA THR A 72 7.42 1.26 -1.19
C THR A 72 8.31 2.48 -1.09
N ARG A 73 9.32 2.41 -0.21
CA ARG A 73 10.20 3.54 0.11
C ARG A 73 11.34 3.71 -0.89
N THR A 74 11.96 2.59 -1.27
CA THR A 74 13.14 2.58 -2.14
C THR A 74 12.94 1.57 -3.23
N SER A 75 13.48 1.86 -4.41
CA SER A 75 13.52 0.91 -5.50
C SER A 75 14.83 1.01 -6.26
N GLU A 76 15.23 -0.07 -6.90
CA GLU A 76 16.36 -0.10 -7.83
C GLU A 76 16.01 0.58 -9.15
N THR A 77 14.73 0.64 -9.48
CA THR A 77 14.20 1.34 -10.65
C THR A 77 13.19 2.41 -10.23
N ILE A 78 13.16 3.53 -10.93
CA ILE A 78 12.23 4.62 -10.68
C ILE A 78 10.78 4.17 -10.84
N ASP A 79 10.52 3.27 -11.75
CA ASP A 79 9.18 2.77 -12.06
C ASP A 79 8.56 1.93 -10.92
N GLU A 80 9.36 1.45 -9.99
CA GLU A 80 8.92 0.67 -8.84
C GLU A 80 8.75 1.51 -7.56
N LEU A 81 9.24 2.76 -7.58
CA LEU A 81 9.13 3.66 -6.42
C LEU A 81 7.67 3.99 -6.13
N ALA A 82 7.32 4.07 -4.86
CA ALA A 82 5.99 4.44 -4.39
C ALA A 82 4.84 3.52 -4.89
N MET A 83 5.10 2.24 -5.12
CA MET A 83 4.05 1.25 -5.25
C MET A 83 3.31 1.11 -3.93
N SER A 84 1.99 1.06 -3.96
CA SER A 84 1.16 1.16 -2.77
C SER A 84 0.23 -0.03 -2.59
N CYS A 85 -0.14 -0.28 -1.33
CA CYS A 85 -1.11 -1.29 -0.93
C CYS A 85 -1.95 -0.75 0.23
N VAL A 86 -3.27 -0.96 0.20
CA VAL A 86 -4.19 -0.41 1.20
C VAL A 86 -4.70 -1.49 2.14
N ALA A 87 -4.73 -1.18 3.43
CA ALA A 87 -5.37 -2.01 4.44
C ALA A 87 -6.89 -1.74 4.46
N THR A 88 -7.71 -2.75 4.15
CA THR A 88 -9.19 -2.64 4.18
C THR A 88 -9.78 -2.93 5.56
N LYS A 89 -8.99 -3.48 6.46
CA LYS A 89 -9.35 -3.82 7.85
C LYS A 89 -8.15 -3.60 8.78
N ASP A 90 -8.37 -3.72 10.06
CA ASP A 90 -7.29 -3.79 11.04
C ASP A 90 -6.57 -5.15 10.94
N TYR A 91 -5.25 -5.12 11.08
CA TYR A 91 -4.40 -6.32 11.13
C TYR A 91 -3.75 -6.43 12.50
N PRO A 92 -4.40 -7.11 13.45
CA PRO A 92 -3.91 -7.21 14.83
C PRO A 92 -2.51 -7.80 14.89
N ARG A 93 -1.62 -7.17 15.69
CA ARG A 93 -0.23 -7.55 15.89
C ARG A 93 0.66 -7.50 14.64
N ALA A 94 0.11 -7.16 13.47
CA ALA A 94 0.91 -7.04 12.25
C ALA A 94 1.80 -5.81 12.30
N THR A 95 3.02 -5.99 11.78
CA THR A 95 3.99 -4.92 11.57
C THR A 95 4.38 -4.85 10.08
N PHE A 96 5.15 -3.84 9.68
CA PHE A 96 5.51 -3.67 8.28
C PHE A 96 7.00 -3.31 8.10
N SER A 97 7.53 -3.63 6.93
CA SER A 97 8.94 -3.53 6.58
C SER A 97 9.44 -2.07 6.57
N GLY A 98 10.68 -1.86 7.06
CA GLY A 98 11.41 -0.60 6.96
C GLY A 98 11.72 -0.16 5.52
N PHE A 99 11.55 -1.05 4.53
CA PHE A 99 11.60 -0.71 3.10
C PHE A 99 10.29 -0.13 2.57
N THR A 100 9.29 0.04 3.45
CA THR A 100 8.01 0.69 3.16
C THR A 100 7.74 1.84 4.12
N LYS A 101 6.84 2.73 3.73
CA LYS A 101 6.28 3.79 4.58
C LYS A 101 4.79 3.51 4.76
N ARG A 102 4.25 3.86 5.93
CA ARG A 102 2.80 3.86 6.19
C ARG A 102 2.29 5.28 6.14
N LEU A 103 1.26 5.50 5.34
CA LEU A 103 0.47 6.71 5.30
C LEU A 103 -0.84 6.43 6.04
N ARG A 104 -1.01 6.99 7.22
CA ARG A 104 -2.23 6.86 8.03
C ARG A 104 -3.13 8.06 7.82
N PRO A 105 -4.41 7.90 7.46
CA PRO A 105 -5.33 9.02 7.31
C PRO A 105 -5.43 9.85 8.59
N LYS A 106 -5.29 11.17 8.47
CA LYS A 106 -5.45 12.11 9.59
C LYS A 106 -6.92 12.38 9.92
N LYS A 107 -7.79 12.28 8.91
CA LYS A 107 -9.23 12.54 9.00
C LYS A 107 -10.00 11.55 8.14
N GLU A 108 -11.15 11.13 8.63
CA GLU A 108 -12.12 10.37 7.85
C GLU A 108 -12.93 11.27 6.90
N GLY A 109 -13.55 10.65 5.88
CA GLY A 109 -14.48 11.34 4.98
C GLY A 109 -13.86 12.24 3.94
N ILE A 110 -12.53 12.25 3.76
CA ILE A 110 -11.84 13.05 2.73
C ILE A 110 -11.24 12.15 1.65
N ALA A 111 -10.49 11.14 2.04
CA ALA A 111 -9.83 10.19 1.14
C ALA A 111 -10.41 8.79 1.38
N TYR A 112 -11.15 8.26 0.40
CA TYR A 112 -11.75 6.93 0.51
C TYR A 112 -10.70 5.85 0.25
N PRO A 113 -10.44 4.91 1.19
CA PRO A 113 -9.32 3.97 1.08
C PRO A 113 -9.31 3.15 -0.21
N LYS A 114 -10.46 2.60 -0.64
CA LYS A 114 -10.53 1.81 -1.87
C LYS A 114 -10.27 2.65 -3.12
N TYR A 115 -10.69 3.91 -3.16
CA TYR A 115 -10.36 4.83 -4.25
C TYR A 115 -8.85 5.13 -4.25
N MET A 116 -8.29 5.41 -3.06
CA MET A 116 -6.87 5.75 -2.92
C MET A 116 -5.94 4.60 -3.31
N ALA A 117 -6.35 3.34 -3.17
CA ALA A 117 -5.58 2.20 -3.64
C ALA A 117 -5.28 2.28 -5.14
N PHE A 118 -6.25 2.70 -5.94
CA PHE A 118 -6.09 2.88 -7.39
C PHE A 118 -5.46 4.23 -7.74
N TYR A 119 -5.80 5.29 -7.00
CA TYR A 119 -5.23 6.61 -7.23
C TYR A 119 -3.70 6.62 -7.08
N PHE A 120 -3.16 6.03 -6.01
CA PHE A 120 -1.72 5.95 -5.77
C PHE A 120 -0.97 5.09 -6.80
N ARG A 121 -1.65 4.19 -7.48
CA ARG A 121 -1.10 3.41 -8.58
C ARG A 121 -1.39 3.99 -9.97
N SER A 122 -2.13 5.08 -10.05
CA SER A 122 -2.43 5.75 -11.33
C SER A 122 -1.21 6.42 -11.93
N ASP A 123 -1.21 6.57 -13.25
CA ASP A 123 -0.17 7.30 -13.99
C ASP A 123 0.01 8.73 -13.48
N LEU A 124 -1.08 9.38 -13.06
CA LEU A 124 -1.05 10.74 -12.54
C LEU A 124 -0.17 10.84 -11.29
N PHE A 125 -0.46 10.00 -10.29
CA PHE A 125 0.31 9.99 -9.04
C PHE A 125 1.73 9.49 -9.26
N ARG A 126 1.90 8.43 -10.03
CA ARG A 126 3.20 7.83 -10.37
C ARG A 126 4.14 8.86 -11.02
N LYS A 127 3.65 9.61 -12.01
CA LYS A 127 4.41 10.68 -12.66
C LYS A 127 4.75 11.82 -11.69
N ALA A 128 3.81 12.18 -10.80
CA ALA A 128 4.10 13.21 -9.79
C ALA A 128 5.24 12.76 -8.83
N VAL A 129 5.24 11.51 -8.38
CA VAL A 129 6.32 10.95 -7.55
C VAL A 129 7.64 10.92 -8.31
N THR A 130 7.65 10.37 -9.53
CA THR A 130 8.87 10.21 -10.34
C THR A 130 9.52 11.56 -10.65
N ASN A 131 8.73 12.56 -11.04
CA ASN A 131 9.24 13.90 -11.32
C ASN A 131 9.90 14.56 -10.11
N ASN A 132 9.37 14.32 -8.90
CA ASN A 132 9.95 14.83 -7.68
C ASN A 132 11.15 13.99 -7.20
N ALA A 133 11.18 12.69 -7.49
CA ALA A 133 12.29 11.80 -7.12
C ALA A 133 13.60 12.09 -7.89
N PHE A 134 13.51 12.56 -9.13
CA PHE A 134 14.69 13.00 -9.92
C PHE A 134 15.44 14.18 -9.32
N MET A 135 14.82 14.95 -8.44
CA MET A 135 15.46 16.08 -7.77
C MET A 135 16.34 15.66 -6.57
N THR A 136 16.32 14.37 -6.20
CA THR A 136 17.11 13.82 -5.10
C THR A 136 18.13 12.79 -5.60
N LEU A 137 19.33 12.76 -5.02
CA LEU A 137 20.45 11.87 -5.39
C LEU A 137 20.17 10.36 -5.24
N ARG A 138 19.03 9.98 -4.65
CA ARG A 138 18.54 8.58 -4.56
C ARG A 138 17.03 8.58 -4.71
N ALA A 139 16.52 7.75 -5.59
CA ALA A 139 15.09 7.51 -5.73
C ALA A 139 14.53 6.87 -4.44
N SER A 140 14.10 7.69 -3.51
CA SER A 140 13.46 7.25 -2.28
C SER A 140 12.24 8.10 -1.97
N PHE A 141 11.14 7.48 -1.60
CA PHE A 141 9.96 8.17 -1.08
C PHE A 141 10.26 8.64 0.35
N ASN A 142 10.68 9.88 0.48
CA ASN A 142 11.12 10.52 1.71
C ASN A 142 10.15 11.61 2.18
N ASP A 143 10.47 12.25 3.30
CA ASP A 143 9.64 13.30 3.89
C ASP A 143 9.51 14.53 2.98
N ASP A 144 10.54 14.86 2.19
CA ASP A 144 10.50 15.98 1.25
C ASP A 144 9.47 15.70 0.14
N ILE A 145 9.57 14.55 -0.52
CA ILE A 145 8.61 14.15 -1.56
C ILE A 145 7.19 14.11 -0.97
N PHE A 146 7.01 13.49 0.19
CA PHE A 146 5.72 13.41 0.87
C PHE A 146 5.10 14.79 1.13
N THR A 147 5.92 15.77 1.52
CA THR A 147 5.47 17.13 1.83
C THR A 147 5.13 17.93 0.58
N PHE A 148 5.85 17.71 -0.53
CA PHE A 148 5.64 18.44 -1.79
C PHE A 148 4.56 17.86 -2.70
N LEU A 149 4.12 16.62 -2.45
CA LEU A 149 3.11 15.98 -3.30
C LEU A 149 1.72 16.53 -3.04
N ASP A 150 1.06 16.89 -4.14
CA ASP A 150 -0.36 17.21 -4.17
C ASP A 150 -1.17 16.05 -4.73
N VAL A 151 -2.38 15.88 -4.23
CA VAL A 151 -3.38 14.94 -4.74
C VAL A 151 -4.65 15.70 -5.13
N PHE A 152 -5.33 15.21 -6.17
CA PHE A 152 -6.51 15.83 -6.75
C PHE A 152 -7.68 14.84 -6.62
N LEU A 153 -8.60 15.11 -5.72
CA LEU A 153 -9.67 14.18 -5.37
C LEU A 153 -11.04 14.73 -5.79
N PRO A 154 -11.90 13.88 -6.37
CA PRO A 154 -13.30 14.21 -6.54
C PRO A 154 -14.02 14.24 -5.18
N ASP A 155 -15.30 14.63 -5.17
CA ASP A 155 -16.13 14.57 -3.98
C ASP A 155 -16.13 13.16 -3.39
N TYR A 156 -16.28 13.04 -2.07
CA TYR A 156 -16.15 11.76 -1.37
C TYR A 156 -17.10 10.68 -1.86
N ASP A 157 -18.36 11.04 -2.15
CA ASP A 157 -19.36 10.10 -2.69
C ASP A 157 -18.94 9.53 -4.05
N GLU A 158 -18.31 10.36 -4.90
CA GLU A 158 -17.78 9.91 -6.18
C GLU A 158 -16.55 9.00 -5.99
N GLN A 159 -15.70 9.29 -4.99
CA GLN A 159 -14.60 8.37 -4.62
C GLN A 159 -15.15 7.02 -4.16
N VAL A 160 -16.21 6.99 -3.36
CA VAL A 160 -16.87 5.75 -2.91
C VAL A 160 -17.41 4.98 -4.12
N ARG A 161 -18.16 5.63 -5.01
CA ARG A 161 -18.74 5.02 -6.21
C ARG A 161 -17.65 4.38 -7.10
N ILE A 162 -16.57 5.11 -7.39
CA ILE A 162 -15.47 4.64 -8.24
C ILE A 162 -14.67 3.55 -7.50
N GLY A 163 -14.31 3.81 -6.25
CA GLY A 163 -13.49 2.90 -5.45
C GLY A 163 -14.14 1.54 -5.23
N ASP A 164 -15.44 1.51 -4.93
CA ASP A 164 -16.16 0.25 -4.75
C ASP A 164 -16.31 -0.53 -6.06
N MET A 165 -16.53 0.16 -7.18
CA MET A 165 -16.59 -0.49 -8.49
C MET A 165 -15.24 -1.14 -8.85
N LEU A 166 -14.14 -0.40 -8.71
CA LEU A 166 -12.80 -0.91 -9.01
C LEU A 166 -12.39 -2.02 -8.04
N TYR A 167 -12.73 -1.89 -6.76
CA TYR A 167 -12.50 -2.93 -5.76
C TYR A 167 -13.22 -4.24 -6.12
N ALA A 168 -14.47 -4.17 -6.55
CA ALA A 168 -15.20 -5.36 -6.98
C ALA A 168 -14.55 -6.04 -8.20
N VAL A 169 -13.98 -5.27 -9.12
CA VAL A 169 -13.21 -5.82 -10.26
C VAL A 169 -11.92 -6.48 -9.77
N GLU A 170 -11.17 -5.83 -8.88
CA GLU A 170 -9.93 -6.37 -8.31
C GLU A 170 -10.18 -7.68 -7.55
N CYS A 171 -11.25 -7.75 -6.75
CA CYS A 171 -11.65 -9.00 -6.07
C CYS A 171 -11.92 -10.15 -7.06
N LYS A 172 -12.54 -9.86 -8.21
CA LYS A 172 -12.76 -10.87 -9.27
C LYS A 172 -11.45 -11.30 -9.91
N ILE A 173 -10.53 -10.37 -10.16
CA ILE A 173 -9.20 -10.68 -10.71
C ILE A 173 -8.45 -11.62 -9.75
N GLN A 174 -8.41 -11.29 -8.46
CA GLN A 174 -7.74 -12.13 -7.45
C GLN A 174 -8.39 -13.52 -7.36
N LYS A 175 -9.73 -13.59 -7.34
CA LYS A 175 -10.44 -14.87 -7.33
C LYS A 175 -10.15 -15.73 -8.56
N ASN A 176 -10.08 -15.13 -9.73
CA ASN A 176 -9.71 -15.85 -10.96
C ASN A 176 -8.27 -16.35 -10.93
N LYS A 177 -7.34 -15.60 -10.35
CA LYS A 177 -5.95 -16.07 -10.16
C LYS A 177 -5.92 -17.30 -9.24
N GLU A 178 -6.59 -17.26 -8.09
CA GLU A 178 -6.70 -18.40 -7.17
C GLU A 178 -7.26 -19.65 -7.87
N ILE A 179 -8.32 -19.49 -8.68
CA ILE A 179 -8.92 -20.59 -9.45
C ILE A 179 -7.92 -21.14 -10.47
N ASN A 180 -7.21 -20.27 -11.19
CA ASN A 180 -6.23 -20.70 -12.19
C ASN A 180 -5.05 -21.43 -11.54
N ASP A 181 -4.55 -20.97 -10.41
CA ASP A 181 -3.47 -21.61 -9.65
C ASP A 181 -3.92 -22.99 -9.15
N TYR A 182 -5.16 -23.09 -8.64
CA TYR A 182 -5.73 -24.37 -8.24
C TYR A 182 -5.87 -25.37 -9.40
N LEU A 183 -6.35 -24.91 -10.56
CA LEU A 183 -6.49 -25.73 -11.76
C LEU A 183 -5.12 -26.17 -12.32
N ALA A 184 -4.13 -25.27 -12.30
CA ALA A 184 -2.77 -25.61 -12.70
C ALA A 184 -2.15 -26.69 -11.81
N TYR A 185 -2.40 -26.63 -10.50
CA TYR A 185 -1.94 -27.64 -9.54
C TYR A 185 -2.61 -29.01 -9.77
N GLN A 186 -3.87 -29.05 -10.21
CA GLN A 186 -4.61 -30.28 -10.47
C GLN A 186 -4.36 -30.88 -11.87
N SER A 187 -3.75 -30.14 -12.79
CA SER A 187 -3.40 -30.67 -14.12
C SER A 187 -2.29 -31.71 -13.97
N PRO A 188 -2.50 -33.00 -14.29
CA PRO A 188 -1.41 -33.96 -14.31
C PRO A 188 -0.39 -33.49 -15.35
N MET A 189 0.91 -33.50 -14.99
CA MET A 189 1.98 -33.32 -15.96
C MET A 189 1.79 -34.41 -17.02
N VAL A 190 1.35 -34.01 -18.22
CA VAL A 190 1.37 -34.89 -19.39
C VAL A 190 2.85 -35.01 -19.77
N THR A 191 3.45 -36.11 -19.34
CA THR A 191 4.79 -36.54 -19.80
C THR A 191 4.71 -37.06 -21.22
#